data_41d40afa3ac131aa2ead530feea6daaa
#
_entry.id   41d40afa3ac131aa2ead530feea6daaa
#
_cell.length_a   1.000
_cell.length_b   1.000
_cell.length_c   1.000
_cell.angle_alpha   90.00
_cell.angle_beta   90.00
_cell.angle_gamma   90.00
#
_symmetry.space_group_name_H-M   'P 1'
#
loop_
_entity.id
_entity.type
_entity.pdbx_description
1 polymer ?
#
loop_
_entity_poly.entity_id
_entity_poly.type
_entity_poly.pdbx_seq_one_letter_code
_entity_poly.pdbx_strand_id
1 'polypeptide(L)'
;SILSVIFIFTSHKDFHIEDYNAAKKEGFIAPDYKVFWGHEDEILYKRAKKQLEQLSSSDKPFNLTMLTVDTHFPRGYKCRLCKDKYNRQYANVIACADQQIYDFVEWIKKQDFYKNTTIVIAGDHTTMVDTSDPIWSNLNNNYKRTVYNTIINADCTYKENVTENRDFSTMDMFPTTLAALGVQIDGNRLGLGTNLFSGQKTLPEKLGRGYINQELKKNDKEYNGFY
;
A
#
# COMPACT_ATOMS: atom_id res chain seq x y z
N SER A 1 9.69 -0.34 -5.41
CA SER A 1 8.27 -0.31 -5.04
C SER A 1 8.12 0.35 -3.69
N ILE A 2 7.29 1.35 -3.61
CA ILE A 2 6.85 1.94 -2.35
C ILE A 2 5.75 1.02 -1.82
N LEU A 3 5.84 0.60 -0.58
CA LEU A 3 4.82 -0.20 0.03
C LEU A 3 3.90 0.74 0.81
N SER A 4 2.67 0.90 0.34
CA SER A 4 1.64 1.65 1.06
C SER A 4 0.82 0.67 1.89
N VAL A 5 0.61 0.99 3.14
CA VAL A 5 -0.28 0.25 4.04
C VAL A 5 -1.56 1.05 4.18
N ILE A 6 -2.68 0.48 3.76
CA ILE A 6 -3.98 1.14 3.78
C ILE A 6 -4.88 0.37 4.74
N PHE A 7 -5.38 1.06 5.75
CA PHE A 7 -6.45 0.56 6.63
C PHE A 7 -7.71 1.36 6.34
N ILE A 8 -8.82 0.70 6.03
CA ILE A 8 -10.05 1.38 5.67
C ILE A 8 -11.17 1.02 6.65
N PHE A 9 -11.59 1.99 7.45
CA PHE A 9 -12.89 2.01 8.11
C PHE A 9 -13.42 3.45 8.08
N THR A 10 -14.62 3.64 7.58
CA THR A 10 -15.16 4.96 7.32
C THR A 10 -16.03 5.47 8.45
N SER A 11 -15.80 6.66 8.94
CA SER A 11 -16.88 7.58 9.28
C SER A 11 -16.43 9.04 9.25
N HIS A 12 -17.10 9.80 8.39
CA HIS A 12 -17.40 11.25 8.45
C HIS A 12 -16.30 12.30 8.47
N LYS A 13 -16.38 13.09 7.43
CA LYS A 13 -16.13 14.53 7.20
C LYS A 13 -14.74 15.13 7.38
N ASP A 14 -13.88 14.65 8.25
CA ASP A 14 -12.61 15.33 8.51
C ASP A 14 -11.44 14.35 8.33
N PHE A 15 -10.79 14.42 7.16
CA PHE A 15 -9.50 13.75 6.98
C PHE A 15 -8.46 14.51 7.85
N HIS A 16 -7.96 13.84 8.87
CA HIS A 16 -6.81 14.33 9.60
C HIS A 16 -5.55 13.90 8.86
N ILE A 17 -4.83 14.88 8.30
CA ILE A 17 -3.58 14.63 7.57
C ILE A 17 -2.40 14.84 8.51
N GLU A 18 -1.66 13.79 8.77
CA GLU A 18 -0.43 13.82 9.57
C GLU A 18 0.80 13.74 8.67
N ASP A 19 1.15 14.87 8.13
CA ASP A 19 2.36 15.03 7.32
C ASP A 19 3.60 15.34 8.18
N TYR A 20 4.70 15.53 7.50
CA TYR A 20 5.98 15.93 8.09
C TYR A 20 5.91 17.25 8.89
N ASN A 21 5.14 18.23 8.43
CA ASN A 21 5.00 19.51 9.10
C ASN A 21 4.12 19.38 10.34
N ALA A 22 3.07 18.59 10.30
CA ALA A 22 2.26 18.24 11.45
C ALA A 22 3.12 17.57 12.54
N ALA A 23 3.97 16.62 12.16
CA ALA A 23 4.89 15.95 13.07
C ALA A 23 5.85 16.92 13.80
N LYS A 24 6.35 17.94 13.09
CA LYS A 24 7.17 19.02 13.69
C LYS A 24 6.36 19.89 14.63
N LYS A 25 5.19 20.34 14.21
CA LYS A 25 4.30 21.21 15.00
C LYS A 25 3.86 20.56 16.31
N GLU A 26 3.65 19.25 16.28
CA GLU A 26 3.28 18.45 17.46
C GLU A 26 4.47 18.06 18.34
N GLY A 27 5.69 18.43 17.95
CA GLY A 27 6.91 18.07 18.68
C GLY A 27 7.25 16.56 18.61
N PHE A 28 6.65 15.84 17.65
CA PHE A 28 6.95 14.41 17.44
C PHE A 28 8.34 14.19 16.85
N ILE A 29 8.78 15.12 16.02
CA ILE A 29 10.15 15.25 15.50
C ILE A 29 10.66 16.66 15.75
N ALA A 30 11.98 16.84 15.82
CA ALA A 30 12.60 18.15 16.02
C ALA A 30 12.25 19.12 14.85
N PRO A 31 12.20 20.44 15.12
CA PRO A 31 11.87 21.44 14.08
C PRO A 31 12.82 21.42 12.88
N ASP A 32 14.10 21.13 13.12
CA ASP A 32 15.15 21.02 12.10
C ASP A 32 15.31 19.61 11.54
N TYR A 33 14.50 18.64 12.00
CA TYR A 33 14.55 17.26 11.51
C TYR A 33 14.31 17.23 10.00
N LYS A 34 15.21 16.60 9.29
CA LYS A 34 15.10 16.41 7.84
C LYS A 34 15.91 15.18 7.43
N VAL A 35 15.23 14.11 7.09
CA VAL A 35 15.81 12.91 6.52
C VAL A 35 15.07 12.56 5.24
N PHE A 36 15.81 12.21 4.21
CA PHE A 36 15.27 11.75 2.93
C PHE A 36 14.13 12.64 2.42
N TRP A 37 12.89 12.14 2.36
CA TRP A 37 11.70 12.84 1.86
C TRP A 37 10.80 13.39 2.97
N GLY A 38 11.26 13.42 4.19
CA GLY A 38 10.51 13.92 5.34
C GLY A 38 10.98 13.28 6.63
N HIS A 39 10.35 12.20 7.03
CA HIS A 39 10.84 11.31 8.08
C HIS A 39 10.82 9.87 7.56
N GLU A 40 11.71 9.04 8.09
CA GLU A 40 11.85 7.64 7.74
C GLU A 40 10.66 6.79 8.20
N ASP A 41 10.53 5.61 7.61
CA ASP A 41 9.44 4.67 7.89
C ASP A 41 9.40 4.23 9.37
N GLU A 42 10.55 4.15 10.04
CA GLU A 42 10.60 3.85 11.49
C GLU A 42 9.76 4.86 12.30
N ILE A 43 9.90 6.15 11.99
CA ILE A 43 9.15 7.23 12.64
C ILE A 43 7.67 7.14 12.28
N LEU A 44 7.36 6.86 11.01
CA LEU A 44 6.01 6.67 10.53
C LEU A 44 5.30 5.55 11.29
N TYR A 45 5.90 4.37 11.42
CA TYR A 45 5.33 3.24 12.15
C TYR A 45 5.14 3.53 13.64
N LYS A 46 6.09 4.21 14.26
CA LYS A 46 5.96 4.62 15.67
C LYS A 46 4.76 5.55 15.87
N ARG A 47 4.58 6.50 14.95
CA ARG A 47 3.45 7.44 14.98
C ARG A 47 2.13 6.72 14.72
N ALA A 48 2.11 5.82 13.73
CA ALA A 48 0.94 5.03 13.40
C ALA A 48 0.46 4.15 14.56
N LYS A 49 1.35 3.54 15.31
CA LYS A 49 1.00 2.79 16.52
C LYS A 49 0.27 3.67 17.52
N LYS A 50 0.82 4.85 17.81
CA LYS A 50 0.18 5.82 18.73
C LYS A 50 -1.20 6.25 18.24
N GLN A 51 -1.35 6.49 16.92
CA GLN A 51 -2.64 6.84 16.33
C GLN A 51 -3.65 5.70 16.42
N LEU A 52 -3.23 4.47 16.14
CA LEU A 52 -4.10 3.30 16.25
C LEU A 52 -4.57 3.08 17.69
N GLU A 53 -3.71 3.27 18.68
CA GLU A 53 -4.09 3.21 20.11
C GLU A 53 -5.16 4.28 20.46
N GLN A 54 -5.02 5.49 19.93
CA GLN A 54 -5.99 6.56 20.13
C GLN A 54 -7.31 6.30 19.38
N LEU A 55 -7.24 5.92 18.11
CA LEU A 55 -8.42 5.66 17.29
C LEU A 55 -9.24 4.48 17.85
N SER A 56 -8.56 3.42 18.26
CA SER A 56 -9.20 2.21 18.80
C SER A 56 -9.80 2.39 20.20
N SER A 57 -9.46 3.46 20.92
CA SER A 57 -10.07 3.78 22.22
C SER A 57 -11.49 4.34 22.09
N SER A 58 -11.92 4.66 20.88
CA SER A 58 -13.26 5.14 20.58
C SER A 58 -14.11 4.00 20.01
N ASP A 59 -15.42 4.01 20.30
CA ASP A 59 -16.37 3.04 19.71
C ASP A 59 -16.72 3.34 18.25
N LYS A 60 -16.02 4.28 17.61
CA LYS A 60 -16.27 4.66 16.22
C LYS A 60 -15.37 3.86 15.27
N PRO A 61 -15.89 3.46 14.11
CA PRO A 61 -15.04 2.97 13.03
C PRO A 61 -13.96 3.99 12.65
N PHE A 62 -12.79 3.51 12.31
CA PHE A 62 -11.68 4.36 11.88
C PHE A 62 -11.02 3.83 10.62
N ASN A 63 -10.33 4.72 9.93
CA ASN A 63 -9.43 4.41 8.83
C ASN A 63 -8.08 5.06 9.11
N LEU A 64 -7.00 4.30 9.00
CA LEU A 64 -5.65 4.81 8.96
C LEU A 64 -4.99 4.43 7.65
N THR A 65 -4.62 5.42 6.84
CA THR A 65 -3.86 5.25 5.62
C THR A 65 -2.44 5.75 5.82
N MET A 66 -1.45 4.95 5.43
CA MET A 66 -0.04 5.25 5.57
C MET A 66 0.66 5.16 4.23
N LEU A 67 1.62 6.05 3.98
CA LEU A 67 2.51 6.00 2.83
C LEU A 67 3.95 5.91 3.32
N THR A 68 4.61 4.78 3.05
CA THR A 68 6.02 4.55 3.37
C THR A 68 6.92 5.11 2.26
N VAL A 69 8.13 5.55 2.60
CA VAL A 69 9.02 6.24 1.67
C VAL A 69 10.44 5.70 1.62
N ASP A 70 10.88 4.91 2.59
CA ASP A 70 12.28 4.45 2.66
C ASP A 70 12.70 3.67 1.42
N THR A 71 11.79 2.96 0.77
CA THR A 71 12.06 2.22 -0.47
C THR A 71 12.01 3.05 -1.75
N HIS A 72 11.91 4.38 -1.66
CA HIS A 72 11.85 5.24 -2.84
C HIS A 72 13.16 5.22 -3.64
N PHE A 73 13.03 5.15 -4.97
CA PHE A 73 14.15 5.22 -5.94
C PHE A 73 15.03 6.45 -5.71
N PRO A 74 16.36 6.41 -5.98
CA PRO A 74 17.12 5.28 -6.60
C PRO A 74 17.74 4.28 -5.63
N ARG A 75 18.01 4.63 -4.37
CA ARG A 75 18.72 3.79 -3.40
C ARG A 75 17.94 3.51 -2.13
N GLY A 76 16.82 4.17 -1.98
CA GLY A 76 16.10 4.21 -0.73
C GLY A 76 16.87 4.90 0.40
N TYR A 77 16.23 4.99 1.54
CA TYR A 77 16.82 5.50 2.77
C TYR A 77 17.15 4.34 3.71
N LYS A 78 18.44 4.20 4.05
CA LYS A 78 18.90 3.19 5.00
C LYS A 78 18.82 3.77 6.41
N CYS A 79 17.74 3.49 7.12
CA CYS A 79 17.58 3.89 8.51
C CYS A 79 18.48 3.05 9.45
N ARG A 80 18.53 3.41 10.73
CA ARG A 80 19.35 2.71 11.75
C ARG A 80 18.96 1.24 11.98
N LEU A 81 17.74 0.83 11.59
CA LEU A 81 17.28 -0.55 11.75
C LEU A 81 17.77 -1.47 10.63
N CYS A 82 18.20 -0.90 9.51
CA CYS A 82 18.58 -1.65 8.32
C CYS A 82 19.94 -2.35 8.51
N LYS A 83 19.93 -3.66 8.33
CA LYS A 83 21.16 -4.50 8.37
C LYS A 83 21.85 -4.54 7.00
N ASP A 84 23.17 -4.64 6.99
CA ASP A 84 23.97 -4.86 5.77
C ASP A 84 24.04 -6.35 5.45
N LYS A 85 22.96 -6.88 4.84
CA LYS A 85 22.90 -8.29 4.40
C LYS A 85 23.37 -8.46 2.95
N TYR A 86 23.25 -7.43 2.15
CA TYR A 86 23.50 -7.45 0.70
C TYR A 86 24.51 -6.39 0.31
N ASN A 87 25.22 -6.60 -0.78
CA ASN A 87 26.22 -5.66 -1.30
C ASN A 87 25.59 -4.38 -1.89
N ARG A 88 24.26 -4.29 -1.96
CA ARG A 88 23.54 -3.13 -2.48
C ARG A 88 22.67 -2.50 -1.40
N GLN A 89 22.84 -1.19 -1.20
CA GLN A 89 22.03 -0.44 -0.23
C GLN A 89 20.54 -0.64 -0.48
N TYR A 90 20.09 -0.53 -1.74
CA TYR A 90 18.67 -0.64 -2.06
C TYR A 90 18.08 -2.01 -1.66
N ALA A 91 18.82 -3.11 -1.85
CA ALA A 91 18.40 -4.42 -1.40
C ALA A 91 18.28 -4.50 0.14
N ASN A 92 19.22 -3.87 0.85
CA ASN A 92 19.16 -3.79 2.32
C ASN A 92 17.98 -2.95 2.80
N VAL A 93 17.64 -1.86 2.11
CA VAL A 93 16.49 -1.02 2.41
C VAL A 93 15.18 -1.77 2.17
N ILE A 94 15.06 -2.49 1.06
CA ILE A 94 13.87 -3.31 0.78
C ILE A 94 13.67 -4.38 1.86
N ALA A 95 14.74 -5.10 2.23
CA ALA A 95 14.67 -6.10 3.30
C ALA A 95 14.35 -5.49 4.68
N CYS A 96 14.81 -4.26 4.92
CA CYS A 96 14.50 -3.49 6.12
C CYS A 96 13.03 -3.08 6.18
N ALA A 97 12.50 -2.57 5.07
CA ALA A 97 11.09 -2.20 4.95
C ALA A 97 10.16 -3.41 5.14
N ASP A 98 10.52 -4.54 4.53
CA ASP A 98 9.79 -5.81 4.71
C ASP A 98 9.72 -6.21 6.19
N GLN A 99 10.85 -6.15 6.90
CA GLN A 99 10.89 -6.45 8.35
C GLN A 99 10.05 -5.45 9.16
N GLN A 100 10.11 -4.16 8.85
CA GLN A 100 9.33 -3.15 9.57
C GLN A 100 7.83 -3.34 9.39
N ILE A 101 7.39 -3.69 8.17
CA ILE A 101 5.97 -3.99 7.90
C ILE A 101 5.55 -5.25 8.66
N TYR A 102 6.36 -6.31 8.60
CA TYR A 102 6.10 -7.53 9.35
C TYR A 102 5.93 -7.24 10.84
N ASP A 103 6.87 -6.50 11.45
CA ASP A 103 6.83 -6.15 12.88
C ASP A 103 5.61 -5.29 13.22
N PHE A 104 5.18 -4.42 12.31
CA PHE A 104 4.00 -3.59 12.49
C PHE A 104 2.71 -4.42 12.41
N VAL A 105 2.58 -5.31 11.43
CA VAL A 105 1.44 -6.23 11.31
C VAL A 105 1.36 -7.17 12.51
N GLU A 106 2.49 -7.73 12.97
CA GLU A 106 2.52 -8.58 14.15
C GLU A 106 2.18 -7.81 15.44
N TRP A 107 2.49 -6.52 15.51
CA TRP A 107 2.03 -5.68 16.61
C TRP A 107 0.51 -5.47 16.55
N ILE A 108 -0.06 -5.18 15.37
CA ILE A 108 -1.52 -5.03 15.20
C ILE A 108 -2.25 -6.32 15.58
N LYS A 109 -1.77 -7.48 15.17
CA LYS A 109 -2.38 -8.78 15.50
C LYS A 109 -2.51 -9.04 16.99
N LYS A 110 -1.71 -8.37 17.82
CA LYS A 110 -1.75 -8.48 19.29
C LYS A 110 -2.74 -7.50 19.94
N GLN A 111 -3.36 -6.60 19.18
CA GLN A 111 -4.29 -5.62 19.70
C GLN A 111 -5.73 -6.15 19.69
N ASP A 112 -6.53 -5.73 20.67
CA ASP A 112 -7.94 -6.15 20.79
C ASP A 112 -8.79 -5.76 19.57
N PHE A 113 -8.43 -4.65 18.92
CA PHE A 113 -9.14 -4.18 17.72
C PHE A 113 -8.83 -5.02 16.47
N TYR A 114 -7.81 -5.87 16.45
CA TYR A 114 -7.43 -6.65 15.28
C TYR A 114 -8.57 -7.53 14.76
N LYS A 115 -9.38 -8.11 15.63
CA LYS A 115 -10.50 -8.98 15.25
C LYS A 115 -11.52 -8.32 14.31
N ASN A 116 -11.60 -6.98 14.35
CA ASN A 116 -12.50 -6.17 13.53
C ASN A 116 -11.73 -5.26 12.56
N THR A 117 -10.49 -5.61 12.21
CA THR A 117 -9.62 -4.77 11.39
C THR A 117 -9.16 -5.52 10.15
N THR A 118 -9.46 -5.00 8.98
CA THR A 118 -8.88 -5.45 7.71
C THR A 118 -7.61 -4.66 7.43
N ILE A 119 -6.52 -5.34 7.09
CA ILE A 119 -5.25 -4.73 6.72
C ILE A 119 -5.03 -4.91 5.23
N VAL A 120 -4.82 -3.81 4.51
CA VAL A 120 -4.50 -3.82 3.08
C VAL A 120 -3.09 -3.28 2.89
N ILE A 121 -2.21 -4.09 2.29
CA ILE A 121 -0.85 -3.71 1.95
C ILE A 121 -0.73 -3.74 0.44
N ALA A 122 -0.40 -2.60 -0.16
CA ALA A 122 -0.32 -2.47 -1.61
C ALA A 122 0.91 -1.65 -2.02
N GLY A 123 1.63 -2.12 -3.02
CA GLY A 123 2.62 -1.31 -3.71
C GLY A 123 1.91 -0.37 -4.70
N ASP A 124 2.37 0.85 -4.78
CA ASP A 124 1.82 1.90 -5.67
C ASP A 124 2.25 1.67 -7.14
N HIS A 125 3.51 1.36 -7.36
CA HIS A 125 4.08 1.05 -8.67
C HIS A 125 5.37 0.22 -8.55
N THR A 126 5.83 -0.33 -9.66
CA THR A 126 7.13 -1.01 -9.70
C THR A 126 8.26 0.00 -9.59
N THR A 127 9.38 -0.40 -8.94
CA THR A 127 10.54 0.49 -8.80
C THR A 127 11.04 1.00 -10.16
N MET A 128 11.52 2.24 -10.19
CA MET A 128 12.11 2.89 -11.37
C MET A 128 13.60 2.54 -11.57
N VAL A 129 14.16 1.63 -10.77
CA VAL A 129 15.53 1.15 -10.95
C VAL A 129 15.70 0.56 -12.34
N ASP A 130 16.74 1.00 -13.05
CA ASP A 130 17.04 0.56 -14.41
C ASP A 130 17.19 -0.96 -14.49
N THR A 131 16.73 -1.54 -15.59
CA THR A 131 16.79 -3.00 -15.80
C THR A 131 18.20 -3.55 -15.90
N SER A 132 19.19 -2.69 -16.18
CA SER A 132 20.63 -3.03 -16.18
C SER A 132 21.25 -3.01 -14.78
N ASP A 133 20.55 -2.52 -13.75
CA ASP A 133 21.11 -2.47 -12.40
C ASP A 133 21.38 -3.89 -11.86
N PRO A 134 22.55 -4.12 -11.31
CA PRO A 134 22.94 -5.42 -10.73
C PRO A 134 22.01 -5.96 -9.63
N ILE A 135 21.08 -5.17 -9.09
CA ILE A 135 20.06 -5.67 -8.17
C ILE A 135 19.22 -6.78 -8.80
N TRP A 136 19.10 -6.79 -10.12
CA TRP A 136 18.34 -7.77 -10.88
C TRP A 136 19.12 -9.05 -11.22
N SER A 137 20.44 -9.05 -11.04
CA SER A 137 21.32 -10.17 -11.45
C SER A 137 21.00 -11.50 -10.75
N ASN A 138 20.38 -11.44 -9.58
CA ASN A 138 19.97 -12.62 -8.81
C ASN A 138 18.54 -13.08 -9.10
N LEU A 139 17.83 -12.38 -9.99
CA LEU A 139 16.48 -12.76 -10.39
C LEU A 139 16.52 -13.62 -11.65
N ASN A 140 15.57 -14.54 -11.75
CA ASN A 140 15.41 -15.36 -12.96
C ASN A 140 15.17 -14.44 -14.18
N ASN A 141 15.77 -14.77 -15.33
CA ASN A 141 15.62 -14.02 -16.59
C ASN A 141 14.15 -13.85 -17.03
N ASN A 142 13.27 -14.72 -16.57
CA ASN A 142 11.83 -14.64 -16.82
C ASN A 142 11.06 -13.89 -15.71
N TYR A 143 11.75 -13.26 -14.75
CA TYR A 143 11.10 -12.56 -13.67
C TYR A 143 10.26 -11.37 -14.18
N LYS A 144 8.96 -11.47 -13.95
CA LYS A 144 8.02 -10.39 -14.26
C LYS A 144 7.92 -9.45 -13.07
N ARG A 145 8.29 -8.20 -13.28
CA ARG A 145 8.19 -7.18 -12.23
C ARG A 145 6.72 -6.91 -11.90
N THR A 146 6.40 -7.05 -10.63
CA THR A 146 5.06 -6.82 -10.09
C THR A 146 5.15 -6.00 -8.82
N VAL A 147 4.05 -5.43 -8.37
CA VAL A 147 3.91 -4.82 -7.05
C VAL A 147 3.41 -5.88 -6.06
N TYR A 148 3.76 -5.70 -4.80
CA TYR A 148 3.26 -6.54 -3.72
C TYR A 148 1.86 -6.07 -3.34
N ASN A 149 0.93 -7.02 -3.20
CA ASN A 149 -0.41 -6.76 -2.69
C ASN A 149 -0.84 -7.91 -1.80
N THR A 150 -1.38 -7.58 -0.64
CA THR A 150 -2.00 -8.56 0.26
C THR A 150 -3.11 -7.90 1.08
N ILE A 151 -4.11 -8.68 1.42
CA ILE A 151 -5.20 -8.29 2.31
C ILE A 151 -5.26 -9.32 3.43
N ILE A 152 -5.22 -8.84 4.67
CA ILE A 152 -5.22 -9.66 5.88
C ILE A 152 -6.52 -9.41 6.62
N ASN A 153 -7.13 -10.48 7.13
CA ASN A 153 -8.37 -10.42 7.91
C ASN A 153 -9.53 -9.79 7.13
N ALA A 154 -9.71 -10.22 5.86
CA ALA A 154 -10.84 -9.78 5.05
C ALA A 154 -12.16 -10.35 5.59
N ASP A 155 -13.19 -9.50 5.70
CA ASP A 155 -14.55 -9.88 6.09
C ASP A 155 -15.39 -10.20 4.84
N CYS A 156 -14.93 -11.16 4.04
CA CYS A 156 -15.67 -11.63 2.87
C CYS A 156 -15.40 -13.11 2.60
N THR A 157 -16.39 -13.77 2.01
CA THR A 157 -16.25 -15.14 1.53
C THR A 157 -15.84 -15.13 0.06
N TYR A 158 -14.87 -15.96 -0.30
CA TYR A 158 -14.43 -16.14 -1.69
C TYR A 158 -14.07 -17.61 -1.93
N LYS A 159 -14.10 -18.01 -3.20
CA LYS A 159 -13.66 -19.36 -3.60
C LYS A 159 -12.14 -19.43 -3.55
N GLU A 160 -11.61 -20.61 -3.23
CA GLU A 160 -10.18 -20.87 -3.36
C GLU A 160 -9.66 -20.48 -4.75
N ASN A 161 -8.45 -19.95 -4.79
CA ASN A 161 -7.70 -19.60 -6.00
C ASN A 161 -8.25 -18.44 -6.85
N VAL A 162 -9.35 -17.77 -6.46
CA VAL A 162 -9.87 -16.63 -7.24
C VAL A 162 -9.00 -15.39 -7.15
N THR A 163 -8.12 -15.31 -6.14
CA THR A 163 -7.20 -14.18 -5.93
C THR A 163 -5.78 -14.46 -6.38
N GLU A 164 -5.49 -15.68 -6.82
CA GLU A 164 -4.15 -16.09 -7.25
C GLU A 164 -3.93 -15.87 -8.75
N ASN A 165 -2.69 -15.53 -9.12
CA ASN A 165 -2.26 -15.37 -10.51
C ASN A 165 -3.15 -14.43 -11.35
N ARG A 166 -3.74 -13.43 -10.70
CA ARG A 166 -4.60 -12.44 -11.35
C ARG A 166 -3.78 -11.37 -12.07
N ASP A 167 -4.27 -10.96 -13.22
CA ASP A 167 -3.78 -9.76 -13.91
C ASP A 167 -4.72 -8.59 -13.58
N PHE A 168 -4.26 -7.65 -12.76
CA PHE A 168 -5.06 -6.54 -12.26
C PHE A 168 -4.28 -5.23 -12.21
N SER A 169 -4.98 -4.14 -11.97
CA SER A 169 -4.43 -2.80 -11.86
C SER A 169 -4.76 -2.18 -10.49
N THR A 170 -4.20 -1.01 -10.22
CA THR A 170 -4.53 -0.24 -9.01
C THR A 170 -6.01 0.13 -8.93
N MET A 171 -6.71 0.23 -10.07
CA MET A 171 -8.16 0.48 -10.11
C MET A 171 -8.98 -0.62 -9.44
N ASP A 172 -8.49 -1.86 -9.48
CA ASP A 172 -9.16 -3.02 -8.87
C ASP A 172 -9.03 -3.03 -7.34
N MET A 173 -8.08 -2.28 -6.79
CA MET A 173 -7.83 -2.25 -5.34
C MET A 173 -8.98 -1.62 -4.56
N PHE A 174 -9.64 -0.58 -5.07
CA PHE A 174 -10.73 0.09 -4.38
C PHE A 174 -11.95 -0.83 -4.17
N PRO A 175 -12.58 -1.41 -5.22
CA PRO A 175 -13.68 -2.36 -5.01
C PRO A 175 -13.26 -3.59 -4.22
N THR A 176 -12.02 -4.07 -4.37
CA THR A 176 -11.52 -5.21 -3.61
C THR A 176 -11.40 -4.88 -2.12
N THR A 177 -10.92 -3.70 -1.78
CA THR A 177 -10.83 -3.24 -0.40
C THR A 177 -12.21 -3.10 0.23
N LEU A 178 -13.17 -2.51 -0.47
CA LEU A 178 -14.56 -2.43 0.03
C LEU A 178 -15.15 -3.82 0.27
N ALA A 179 -14.94 -4.75 -0.66
CA ALA A 179 -15.39 -6.13 -0.48
C ALA A 179 -14.70 -6.81 0.71
N ALA A 180 -13.42 -6.55 0.94
CA ALA A 180 -12.69 -7.05 2.10
C ALA A 180 -13.24 -6.52 3.44
N LEU A 181 -13.95 -5.41 3.42
CA LEU A 181 -14.67 -4.82 4.56
C LEU A 181 -16.13 -5.31 4.67
N GLY A 182 -16.51 -6.33 3.93
CA GLY A 182 -17.87 -6.88 3.92
C GLY A 182 -18.88 -6.09 3.09
N VAL A 183 -18.46 -5.05 2.36
CA VAL A 183 -19.36 -4.27 1.51
C VAL A 183 -19.76 -5.09 0.28
N GLN A 184 -21.06 -5.23 0.07
CA GLN A 184 -21.60 -5.84 -1.14
C GLN A 184 -21.60 -4.82 -2.28
N ILE A 185 -20.97 -5.19 -3.39
CA ILE A 185 -20.84 -4.34 -4.57
C ILE A 185 -21.69 -4.96 -5.69
N ASP A 186 -22.69 -4.22 -6.12
CA ASP A 186 -23.57 -4.64 -7.21
C ASP A 186 -22.77 -4.85 -8.50
N GLY A 187 -22.90 -6.01 -9.13
CA GLY A 187 -22.11 -6.39 -10.29
C GLY A 187 -20.60 -6.57 -10.05
N ASN A 188 -20.14 -6.47 -8.79
CA ASN A 188 -18.71 -6.62 -8.39
C ASN A 188 -17.74 -5.67 -9.09
N ARG A 189 -18.21 -4.48 -9.47
CA ARG A 189 -17.40 -3.46 -10.16
C ARG A 189 -17.71 -2.07 -9.64
N LEU A 190 -16.66 -1.24 -9.55
CA LEU A 190 -16.78 0.21 -9.33
C LEU A 190 -15.87 0.94 -10.30
N GLY A 191 -16.44 1.77 -11.16
CA GLY A 191 -15.72 2.42 -12.24
C GLY A 191 -15.01 1.38 -13.13
N LEU A 192 -13.70 1.54 -13.29
CA LEU A 192 -12.85 0.61 -14.07
C LEU A 192 -12.36 -0.59 -13.24
N GLY A 193 -12.56 -0.59 -11.92
CA GLY A 193 -12.08 -1.63 -11.03
C GLY A 193 -13.05 -2.80 -10.87
N THR A 194 -12.50 -3.98 -10.65
CA THR A 194 -13.22 -5.24 -10.38
C THR A 194 -12.86 -5.73 -8.99
N ASN A 195 -13.84 -6.16 -8.21
CA ASN A 195 -13.63 -6.87 -6.96
C ASN A 195 -12.92 -8.21 -7.22
N LEU A 196 -11.67 -8.35 -6.79
CA LEU A 196 -10.84 -9.54 -7.03
C LEU A 196 -11.38 -10.78 -6.31
N PHE A 197 -12.11 -10.62 -5.21
CA PHE A 197 -12.74 -11.74 -4.50
C PHE A 197 -13.94 -12.34 -5.24
N SER A 198 -14.50 -11.61 -6.22
CA SER A 198 -15.64 -12.09 -7.00
C SER A 198 -15.31 -13.20 -8.00
N GLY A 199 -14.05 -13.40 -8.32
CA GLY A 199 -13.62 -14.28 -9.41
C GLY A 199 -13.95 -13.76 -10.82
N GLN A 200 -14.55 -12.58 -10.96
CA GLN A 200 -14.78 -11.96 -12.26
C GLN A 200 -13.46 -11.51 -12.89
N LYS A 201 -13.38 -11.61 -14.22
CA LYS A 201 -12.21 -11.12 -14.96
C LYS A 201 -12.07 -9.61 -14.83
N THR A 202 -10.88 -9.13 -14.50
CA THR A 202 -10.50 -7.71 -14.54
C THR A 202 -10.48 -7.17 -15.97
N LEU A 203 -10.35 -5.85 -16.13
CA LEU A 203 -10.18 -5.27 -17.46
C LEU A 203 -8.88 -5.73 -18.13
N PRO A 204 -7.70 -5.76 -17.46
CA PRO A 204 -6.48 -6.35 -18.01
C PRO A 204 -6.64 -7.81 -18.46
N GLU A 205 -7.38 -8.64 -17.72
CA GLU A 205 -7.66 -10.03 -18.08
C GLU A 205 -8.62 -10.18 -19.27
N LYS A 206 -9.49 -9.21 -19.51
CA LYS A 206 -10.46 -9.22 -20.62
C LYS A 206 -9.91 -8.62 -21.91
N LEU A 207 -9.21 -7.50 -21.79
CA LEU A 207 -8.84 -6.64 -22.93
C LEU A 207 -7.34 -6.62 -23.19
N GLY A 208 -6.54 -7.09 -22.23
CA GLY A 208 -5.10 -7.00 -22.28
C GLY A 208 -4.55 -5.64 -21.82
N ARG A 209 -3.39 -5.66 -21.17
CA ARG A 209 -2.75 -4.45 -20.62
C ARG A 209 -2.42 -3.40 -21.67
N GLY A 210 -1.98 -3.84 -22.86
CA GLY A 210 -1.63 -2.93 -23.95
C GLY A 210 -2.80 -2.07 -24.39
N TYR A 211 -3.96 -2.69 -24.58
CA TYR A 211 -5.18 -2.00 -24.95
C TYR A 211 -5.62 -1.01 -23.84
N ILE A 212 -5.68 -1.46 -22.59
CA ILE A 212 -6.07 -0.59 -21.47
C ILE A 212 -5.14 0.63 -21.37
N ASN A 213 -3.82 0.44 -21.48
CA ASN A 213 -2.87 1.54 -21.45
C ASN A 213 -3.04 2.53 -22.61
N GLN A 214 -3.47 2.06 -23.78
CA GLN A 214 -3.79 2.94 -24.93
C GLN A 214 -5.07 3.74 -24.66
N GLU A 215 -6.11 3.09 -24.12
CA GLU A 215 -7.37 3.77 -23.80
C GLU A 215 -7.18 4.84 -22.72
N LEU A 216 -6.44 4.52 -21.65
CA LEU A 216 -6.16 5.46 -20.54
C LEU A 216 -5.32 6.68 -20.97
N LYS A 217 -4.66 6.64 -22.12
CA LYS A 217 -3.90 7.79 -22.68
C LYS A 217 -4.76 8.72 -23.52
N LYS A 218 -5.99 8.33 -23.84
CA LYS A 218 -6.88 9.16 -24.64
C LYS A 218 -7.31 10.38 -23.82
N ASN A 219 -7.41 11.49 -24.51
CA ASN A 219 -7.92 12.74 -23.92
C ASN A 219 -9.42 12.58 -23.61
N ASP A 220 -9.81 12.86 -22.39
CA ASP A 220 -11.19 12.84 -21.95
C ASP A 220 -11.57 14.20 -21.38
N LYS A 221 -12.68 14.80 -21.89
CA LYS A 221 -13.11 16.14 -21.50
C LYS A 221 -13.64 16.20 -20.05
N GLU A 222 -14.29 15.13 -19.59
CA GLU A 222 -14.80 15.08 -18.22
C GLU A 222 -13.64 14.96 -17.24
N TYR A 223 -12.68 14.07 -17.53
CA TYR A 223 -11.47 13.93 -16.71
C TYR A 223 -10.68 15.25 -16.62
N ASN A 224 -10.50 15.93 -17.74
CA ASN A 224 -9.80 17.22 -17.75
C ASN A 224 -10.55 18.35 -17.04
N GLY A 225 -11.84 18.18 -16.81
CA GLY A 225 -12.66 19.11 -16.02
C GLY A 225 -12.45 19.04 -14.51
N PHE A 226 -11.70 18.03 -14.02
CA PHE A 226 -11.34 17.90 -12.59
C PHE A 226 -10.03 18.63 -12.24
N TYR A 227 -9.30 19.16 -13.22
CA TYR A 227 -8.02 19.86 -13.06
C TYR A 227 -8.09 21.28 -13.69
#